data_2d5ecb5bfc738ab472d67ab6f468c92f
#
_entry.id   2d5ecb5bfc738ab472d67ab6f468c92f
#
_cell.length_a   1.000
_cell.length_b   1.000
_cell.length_c   1.000
_cell.angle_alpha   90.00
_cell.angle_beta   90.00
_cell.angle_gamma   90.00
#
_symmetry.space_group_name_H-M   'P 1'
#
loop_
_entity.id
_entity.type
_entity.pdbx_description
1 polymer ?
#
loop_
_entity_poly.entity_id
_entity_poly.type
_entity_poly.pdbx_seq_one_letter_code
_entity_poly.pdbx_strand_id
1 'polypeptide(L)'
;MSKTLLQKETGTVTLFAFDKGQGLTEHTAPFDAMVCVLDGVAEIAIAGNPIVVKQGGMLVMPANQPHALQAVERFKMMLTMIRS
;
A
#
# COMPACT_ATOMS: atom_id res chain seq x y z
N MET A 1 7.80 -9.27 -2.66
CA MET A 1 8.65 -8.74 -3.73
C MET A 1 8.23 -7.32 -4.07
N SER A 2 9.17 -6.44 -4.30
CA SER A 2 8.88 -5.06 -4.68
C SER A 2 9.80 -4.60 -5.80
N LYS A 3 9.33 -3.66 -6.60
CA LYS A 3 10.10 -3.07 -7.70
C LYS A 3 9.77 -1.59 -7.78
N THR A 4 10.78 -0.75 -7.63
CA THR A 4 10.62 0.69 -7.77
C THR A 4 10.58 1.05 -9.26
N LEU A 5 9.51 1.70 -9.69
CA LEU A 5 9.33 2.13 -11.07
C LEU A 5 9.83 3.56 -11.30
N LEU A 6 9.69 4.41 -10.30
CA LEU A 6 10.06 5.81 -10.37
C LEU A 6 10.46 6.28 -8.98
N GLN A 7 11.58 6.98 -8.88
CA GLN A 7 12.04 7.55 -7.63
C GLN A 7 12.54 8.95 -7.85
N LYS A 8 11.99 9.90 -7.09
CA LYS A 8 12.41 11.30 -7.08
C LYS A 8 12.45 11.81 -5.65
N GLU A 9 13.02 12.98 -5.42
CA GLU A 9 13.03 13.59 -4.10
C GLU A 9 11.62 13.81 -3.57
N THR A 10 10.66 14.10 -4.46
CA THR A 10 9.28 14.39 -4.11
C THR A 10 8.38 13.18 -4.04
N GLY A 11 8.85 11.99 -4.42
CA GLY A 11 8.03 10.81 -4.33
C GLY A 11 8.59 9.58 -5.01
N THR A 12 7.90 8.46 -4.81
CA THR A 12 8.26 7.18 -5.42
C THR A 12 7.03 6.47 -5.94
N VAL A 13 7.20 5.65 -6.98
CA VAL A 13 6.19 4.71 -7.45
C VAL A 13 6.80 3.32 -7.40
N THR A 14 6.19 2.41 -6.66
CA THR A 14 6.71 1.06 -6.42
C THR A 14 5.62 0.02 -6.68
N LEU A 15 5.99 -1.07 -7.33
CA LEU A 15 5.12 -2.24 -7.47
C LEU A 15 5.46 -3.24 -6.36
N PHE A 16 4.41 -3.79 -5.75
CA PHE A 16 4.52 -4.84 -4.75
C PHE A 16 3.71 -6.06 -5.17
N ALA A 17 4.23 -7.24 -4.86
CA ALA A 17 3.51 -8.49 -5.01
C ALA A 17 3.62 -9.28 -3.69
N PHE A 18 2.49 -9.75 -3.19
CA PHE A 18 2.40 -10.50 -1.94
C PHE A 18 1.65 -11.81 -2.16
N ASP A 19 2.17 -12.89 -1.59
CA ASP A 19 1.43 -14.13 -1.49
C ASP A 19 0.41 -14.04 -0.35
N LYS A 20 -0.61 -14.91 -0.39
CA LYS A 20 -1.62 -14.97 0.66
C LYS A 20 -0.96 -15.10 2.03
N GLY A 21 -1.38 -14.28 2.97
CA GLY A 21 -0.85 -14.25 4.33
C GLY A 21 0.36 -13.36 4.53
N GLN A 22 0.99 -12.88 3.47
CA GLN A 22 2.08 -11.92 3.57
C GLN A 22 1.54 -10.50 3.67
N GLY A 23 2.38 -9.58 4.09
CA GLY A 23 1.98 -8.17 4.18
C GLY A 23 3.10 -7.30 4.71
N LEU A 24 2.71 -6.10 5.15
CA LEU A 24 3.60 -5.14 5.79
C LEU A 24 3.09 -4.88 7.20
N THR A 25 4.00 -4.96 8.17
CA THR A 25 3.67 -4.67 9.57
C THR A 25 3.28 -3.21 9.75
N GLU A 26 2.55 -2.93 10.82
CA GLU A 26 2.12 -1.57 11.11
C GLU A 26 3.31 -0.62 11.26
N HIS A 27 3.24 0.49 10.58
CA HIS A 27 4.26 1.54 10.64
C HIS A 27 3.63 2.88 10.23
N THR A 28 4.37 3.96 10.48
CA THR A 28 3.97 5.30 10.04
C THR A 28 4.99 5.83 9.05
N ALA A 29 4.53 6.71 8.17
CA ALA A 29 5.41 7.41 7.23
C ALA A 29 5.02 8.88 7.16
N PRO A 30 5.99 9.79 6.96
CA PRO A 30 5.70 11.23 6.91
C PRO A 30 5.22 11.72 5.55
N PHE A 31 4.66 10.85 4.74
CA PHE A 31 4.15 11.21 3.40
C PHE A 31 2.79 10.56 3.17
N ASP A 32 2.01 11.18 2.29
CA ASP A 32 0.79 10.57 1.80
C ASP A 32 1.15 9.47 0.82
N ALA A 33 0.42 8.36 0.89
CA ALA A 33 0.62 7.23 0.00
C ALA A 33 -0.70 6.81 -0.62
N MET A 34 -0.69 6.53 -1.92
CA MET A 34 -1.86 6.00 -2.61
C MET A 34 -1.58 4.56 -3.01
N VAL A 35 -2.48 3.67 -2.61
CA VAL A 35 -2.46 2.26 -2.99
C VAL A 35 -3.44 2.05 -4.12
N CYS A 36 -2.98 1.42 -5.21
CA CYS A 36 -3.84 0.95 -6.28
C CYS A 36 -3.68 -0.56 -6.36
N VAL A 37 -4.74 -1.32 -6.08
CA VAL A 37 -4.71 -2.77 -6.15
C VAL A 37 -4.90 -3.19 -7.60
N LEU A 38 -3.87 -3.81 -8.17
CA LEU A 38 -3.86 -4.22 -9.58
C LEU A 38 -4.44 -5.62 -9.78
N ASP A 39 -4.35 -6.46 -8.75
CA ASP A 39 -4.82 -7.83 -8.80
C ASP A 39 -5.01 -8.34 -7.37
N GLY A 40 -6.01 -9.18 -7.14
CA GLY A 40 -6.22 -9.84 -5.86
C GLY A 40 -6.98 -9.00 -4.84
N VAL A 41 -6.78 -9.32 -3.56
CA VAL A 41 -7.51 -8.70 -2.44
C VAL A 41 -6.55 -8.40 -1.31
N ALA A 42 -6.52 -7.13 -0.89
CA ALA A 42 -5.72 -6.65 0.23
C ALA A 42 -6.60 -6.16 1.37
N GLU A 43 -6.16 -6.37 2.60
CA GLU A 43 -6.74 -5.73 3.76
C GLU A 43 -5.76 -4.67 4.25
N ILE A 44 -6.20 -3.43 4.29
CA ILE A 44 -5.37 -2.29 4.69
C ILE A 44 -5.96 -1.68 5.94
N ALA A 45 -5.19 -1.70 7.03
CA ALA A 45 -5.61 -1.08 8.28
C ALA A 45 -4.98 0.31 8.38
N ILE A 46 -5.81 1.32 8.56
CA ILE A 46 -5.38 2.71 8.78
C ILE A 46 -5.88 3.13 10.15
N ALA A 47 -4.94 3.52 11.03
CA ALA A 47 -5.24 3.89 12.41
C ALA A 47 -6.09 2.81 13.12
N GLY A 48 -5.80 1.54 12.83
CA GLY A 48 -6.52 0.39 13.41
C GLY A 48 -7.82 0.03 12.73
N ASN A 49 -8.25 0.75 11.68
CA ASN A 49 -9.49 0.48 10.96
C ASN A 49 -9.22 -0.33 9.70
N PRO A 50 -9.63 -1.60 9.63
CA PRO A 50 -9.38 -2.42 8.46
C PRO A 50 -10.32 -2.07 7.30
N ILE A 51 -9.75 -2.01 6.10
CA ILE A 51 -10.48 -1.74 4.85
C ILE A 51 -10.05 -2.80 3.85
N VAL A 52 -11.00 -3.47 3.23
CA VAL A 52 -10.71 -4.46 2.17
C VAL A 52 -10.75 -3.76 0.82
N VAL A 53 -9.67 -3.90 0.07
CA VAL A 53 -9.53 -3.30 -1.26
C VAL A 53 -9.28 -4.42 -2.26
N LYS A 54 -10.10 -4.47 -3.30
CA LYS A 54 -10.03 -5.48 -4.35
C LYS A 54 -9.42 -4.88 -5.62
N GLN A 55 -9.16 -5.73 -6.59
CA GLN A 55 -8.64 -5.33 -7.90
C GLN A 55 -9.41 -4.13 -8.45
N GLY A 56 -8.68 -3.11 -8.88
CA GLY A 56 -9.24 -1.87 -9.39
C GLY A 56 -9.54 -0.83 -8.33
N GLY A 57 -9.46 -1.20 -7.04
CA GLY A 57 -9.69 -0.27 -5.95
C GLY A 57 -8.47 0.57 -5.64
N MET A 58 -8.71 1.75 -5.09
CA MET A 58 -7.67 2.68 -4.66
C MET A 58 -7.95 3.17 -3.26
N LEU A 59 -6.88 3.46 -2.52
CA LEU A 59 -7.00 3.94 -1.15
C LEU A 59 -5.84 4.88 -0.86
N VAL A 60 -6.14 6.00 -0.20
CA VAL A 60 -5.10 6.93 0.26
C VAL A 60 -4.80 6.62 1.73
N MET A 61 -3.53 6.41 2.03
CA MET A 61 -3.02 6.29 3.40
C MET A 61 -2.42 7.64 3.78
N PRO A 62 -3.08 8.40 4.68
CA PRO A 62 -2.59 9.74 5.02
C PRO A 62 -1.24 9.72 5.75
N ALA A 63 -0.47 10.78 5.59
CA ALA A 63 0.79 10.95 6.30
C ALA A 63 0.59 10.87 7.82
N ASN A 64 1.55 10.28 8.51
CA ASN A 64 1.61 10.19 9.98
C ASN A 64 0.49 9.37 10.63
N GLN A 65 -0.27 8.62 9.85
CA GLN A 65 -1.26 7.67 10.36
C GLN A 65 -0.65 6.27 10.33
N PRO A 66 -0.77 5.47 11.42
CA PRO A 66 -0.30 4.09 11.39
C PRO A 66 -1.07 3.29 10.34
N HIS A 67 -0.37 2.50 9.56
CA HIS A 67 -1.00 1.65 8.56
C HIS A 67 -0.30 0.31 8.45
N ALA A 68 -1.06 -0.72 8.09
CA ALA A 68 -0.59 -2.08 7.88
C ALA A 68 -1.32 -2.69 6.70
N LEU A 69 -0.70 -3.63 6.02
CA LEU A 69 -1.29 -4.34 4.89
C LEU A 69 -1.16 -5.84 5.09
N GLN A 70 -2.19 -6.57 4.66
CA GLN A 70 -2.19 -8.03 4.70
C GLN A 70 -2.86 -8.57 3.44
N ALA A 71 -2.27 -9.61 2.86
CA ALA A 71 -2.85 -10.28 1.70
C ALA A 71 -3.93 -11.26 2.15
N VAL A 72 -5.18 -10.90 1.96
CA VAL A 72 -6.33 -11.79 2.13
C VAL A 72 -6.27 -12.89 1.08
N GLU A 73 -5.98 -12.49 -0.14
CA GLU A 73 -5.61 -13.35 -1.26
C GLU A 73 -4.31 -12.81 -1.82
N ARG A 74 -3.61 -13.60 -2.63
CA ARG A 74 -2.43 -13.08 -3.34
C ARG A 74 -2.82 -11.79 -4.08
N PHE A 75 -2.03 -10.74 -3.90
CA PHE A 75 -2.36 -9.47 -4.56
C PHE A 75 -1.13 -8.74 -5.06
N LYS A 76 -1.36 -7.85 -6.01
CA LYS A 76 -0.36 -6.91 -6.53
C LYS A 76 -0.90 -5.51 -6.37
N MET A 77 -0.02 -4.59 -6.00
CA MET A 77 -0.41 -3.19 -5.86
C MET A 77 0.68 -2.26 -6.41
N MET A 78 0.25 -1.09 -6.81
CA MET A 78 1.13 0.03 -7.10
C MET A 78 1.01 1.03 -5.96
N LEU A 79 2.13 1.36 -5.35
CA LEU A 79 2.20 2.31 -4.25
C LEU A 79 2.87 3.58 -4.73
N THR A 80 2.17 4.70 -4.61
CA THR A 80 2.67 6.02 -4.93
C THR A 80 2.81 6.81 -3.65
N MET A 81 4.02 7.21 -3.30
CA MET A 81 4.28 8.03 -2.12
C MET A 81 4.69 9.43 -2.56
N ILE A 82 4.06 10.42 -1.98
CA ILE A 82 4.32 11.82 -2.29
C ILE A 82 4.81 12.54 -1.04
N ARG A 83 5.97 13.15 -1.17
CA ARG A 83 6.56 13.99 -0.12
C ARG A 83 6.21 15.44 -0.41
N SER A 84 5.72 16.10 0.59
CA SER A 84 5.40 17.54 0.48
C SER A 84 6.53 18.40 1.03
#